data_798013faecc547f9a3b6923f5d0f5ed3
#
_entry.id   798013faecc547f9a3b6923f5d0f5ed3
#
_cell.length_a   1.000
_cell.length_b   1.000
_cell.length_c   1.000
_cell.angle_alpha   90.00
_cell.angle_beta   90.00
_cell.angle_gamma   90.00
#
_symmetry.space_group_name_H-M   'P 1'
#
loop_
_entity.id
_entity.type
_entity.pdbx_description
1 polymer ?
#
loop_
_entity_poly.entity_id
_entity_poly.type
_entity_poly.pdbx_seq_one_letter_code
_entity_poly.pdbx_strand_id
1 'polypeptide(L)'
;MKRVLLTIATALIAVPALSSVTVPASDSRITYVGRTLAEGDDVSFDWSSTYAKISFQGDNLAVRASDTGKDYFNVWIDREMSAEADKVLCINTKDTLLTIVSAADFKKAKKQATHTVIIQKRTEADQGRTTFHSFTAGNDLQQASPVKERLIEFVGDSYTCGYGIENSISRNRYTPETQNTSKTYCALLARYFDADFITVSHSGKGIARNYDDSDKQSRWYMPDRYGCTFDNARQPKWEPGNLKPDITMIYLGQNDFSTERQPMRDTFKRNYKRLIKSIKDYYGEDHPILCVSTKVDKLLFDFVRECVEESGYTNVYYDGMFQAVHLDNDQELGADWHPNWKAHIKLAYALIPYFSTITGWEMQPSRPVE
;
A
#
# COMPACT_ATOMS: atom_id res chain seq x y z
N MET A 1 2.72 -9.84 -83.70
CA MET A 1 3.05 -10.13 -82.30
C MET A 1 2.69 -8.87 -81.48
N LYS A 2 1.54 -8.90 -80.73
CA LYS A 2 1.12 -7.78 -79.88
C LYS A 2 1.66 -8.05 -78.46
N ARG A 3 2.49 -7.17 -77.94
CA ARG A 3 2.96 -7.19 -76.52
C ARG A 3 1.86 -6.64 -75.66
N VAL A 4 1.37 -7.44 -74.71
CA VAL A 4 0.48 -7.01 -73.65
C VAL A 4 1.34 -6.55 -72.49
N LEU A 5 1.29 -5.26 -72.13
CA LEU A 5 1.92 -4.75 -70.90
C LEU A 5 0.98 -5.04 -69.74
N LEU A 6 1.42 -5.88 -68.78
CA LEU A 6 0.77 -6.13 -67.53
C LEU A 6 1.19 -5.07 -66.53
N THR A 7 0.30 -4.12 -66.21
CA THR A 7 0.53 -3.13 -65.15
C THR A 7 0.16 -3.74 -63.79
N ILE A 8 1.17 -4.06 -62.96
CA ILE A 8 0.93 -4.50 -61.60
C ILE A 8 0.66 -3.27 -60.74
N ALA A 9 -0.57 -3.03 -60.32
CA ALA A 9 -0.92 -2.05 -59.34
C ALA A 9 -0.58 -2.58 -57.93
N THR A 10 0.48 -2.05 -57.35
CA THR A 10 0.85 -2.31 -55.94
C THR A 10 -0.11 -1.50 -55.06
N ALA A 11 -1.11 -2.16 -54.46
CA ALA A 11 -1.90 -1.54 -53.41
C ALA A 11 -1.01 -1.34 -52.17
N LEU A 12 -0.64 -0.10 -51.86
CA LEU A 12 -0.12 0.25 -50.55
C LEU A 12 -1.26 0.06 -49.54
N ILE A 13 -1.19 -1.01 -48.78
CA ILE A 13 -2.00 -1.14 -47.57
C ILE A 13 -1.40 -0.17 -46.55
N ALA A 14 -2.01 1.00 -46.37
CA ALA A 14 -1.69 1.89 -45.27
C ALA A 14 -2.07 1.16 -43.98
N VAL A 15 -1.09 0.60 -43.29
CA VAL A 15 -1.25 0.19 -41.90
C VAL A 15 -1.50 1.46 -41.11
N PRO A 16 -2.66 1.62 -40.47
CA PRO A 16 -2.88 2.80 -39.62
C PRO A 16 -1.78 2.82 -38.57
N ALA A 17 -1.01 3.88 -38.51
CA ALA A 17 -0.10 4.12 -37.40
C ALA A 17 -0.95 4.13 -36.13
N LEU A 18 -0.73 3.18 -35.22
CA LEU A 18 -1.31 3.17 -33.90
C LEU A 18 -0.94 4.51 -33.23
N SER A 19 -1.93 5.40 -33.08
CA SER A 19 -1.72 6.70 -32.44
C SER A 19 -1.60 6.47 -30.95
N SER A 20 -0.41 6.60 -30.38
CA SER A 20 -0.25 6.61 -28.92
C SER A 20 -0.78 7.92 -28.34
N VAL A 21 -1.44 7.85 -27.20
CA VAL A 21 -1.91 9.02 -26.45
C VAL A 21 -1.10 9.12 -25.15
N THR A 22 -0.52 10.29 -24.93
CA THR A 22 0.14 10.63 -23.68
C THR A 22 -0.71 11.61 -22.90
N VAL A 23 -0.96 11.29 -21.62
CA VAL A 23 -1.72 12.12 -20.67
C VAL A 23 -0.87 12.43 -19.45
N PRO A 24 -1.10 13.56 -18.75
CA PRO A 24 -0.46 13.83 -17.47
C PRO A 24 -0.81 12.78 -16.44
N ALA A 25 0.06 12.55 -15.45
CA ALA A 25 -0.24 11.63 -14.36
C ALA A 25 -1.43 12.09 -13.51
N SER A 26 -1.71 13.39 -13.50
CA SER A 26 -2.86 14.00 -12.83
C SER A 26 -4.18 13.89 -13.60
N ASP A 27 -4.22 13.20 -14.76
CA ASP A 27 -5.46 13.03 -15.57
C ASP A 27 -6.56 12.37 -14.73
N SER A 28 -7.75 12.97 -14.73
CA SER A 28 -8.88 12.56 -13.89
C SER A 28 -9.44 11.16 -14.20
N ARG A 29 -9.04 10.55 -15.33
CA ARG A 29 -9.37 9.17 -15.68
C ARG A 29 -8.54 8.14 -14.93
N ILE A 30 -7.44 8.55 -14.28
CA ILE A 30 -6.60 7.70 -13.44
C ILE A 30 -7.13 7.77 -12.01
N THR A 31 -7.31 6.62 -11.37
CA THR A 31 -7.73 6.54 -9.97
C THR A 31 -6.53 6.21 -9.09
N TYR A 32 -6.19 7.10 -8.17
CA TYR A 32 -5.17 6.85 -7.15
C TYR A 32 -5.81 6.43 -5.84
N VAL A 33 -5.17 5.48 -5.14
CA VAL A 33 -5.54 5.04 -3.80
C VAL A 33 -4.30 5.12 -2.92
N GLY A 34 -4.35 5.92 -1.86
CA GLY A 34 -3.24 6.24 -1.00
C GLY A 34 -2.98 7.74 -0.91
N ARG A 35 -1.95 8.12 -0.18
CA ARG A 35 -1.59 9.52 0.01
C ARG A 35 -0.74 10.01 -1.14
N THR A 36 -1.28 10.88 -1.94
CA THR A 36 -0.63 11.47 -3.11
C THR A 36 -0.69 12.99 -3.08
N LEU A 37 0.23 13.63 -3.78
CA LEU A 37 0.22 15.07 -4.07
C LEU A 37 0.23 15.25 -5.58
N ALA A 38 -0.80 15.91 -6.12
CA ALA A 38 -0.83 16.35 -7.50
C ALA A 38 -0.33 17.81 -7.58
N GLU A 39 0.68 18.05 -8.39
CA GLU A 39 1.23 19.38 -8.67
C GLU A 39 1.41 19.54 -10.20
N GLY A 40 0.51 20.32 -10.82
CA GLY A 40 0.46 20.43 -12.28
C GLY A 40 0.13 19.07 -12.92
N ASP A 41 1.00 18.60 -13.79
CA ASP A 41 0.85 17.31 -14.50
C ASP A 41 1.32 16.10 -13.66
N ASP A 42 2.07 16.34 -12.60
CA ASP A 42 2.75 15.33 -11.81
C ASP A 42 1.91 14.82 -10.65
N VAL A 43 2.13 13.56 -10.25
CA VAL A 43 1.59 12.96 -9.02
C VAL A 43 2.73 12.29 -8.25
N SER A 44 2.99 12.78 -7.04
CA SER A 44 4.05 12.30 -6.15
C SER A 44 3.49 11.54 -4.95
N PHE A 45 4.22 10.50 -4.50
CA PHE A 45 3.87 9.70 -3.31
C PHE A 45 5.09 8.93 -2.79
N ASP A 46 5.09 8.61 -1.50
CA ASP A 46 6.17 7.82 -0.88
C ASP A 46 5.66 6.68 0.04
N TRP A 47 4.44 6.77 0.58
CA TRP A 47 3.88 5.72 1.42
C TRP A 47 3.77 4.39 0.68
N SER A 48 4.10 3.30 1.37
CA SER A 48 3.89 1.94 0.85
C SER A 48 2.40 1.71 0.55
N SER A 49 2.10 0.71 -0.28
CA SER A 49 0.76 0.38 -0.78
C SER A 49 0.07 1.42 -1.66
N THR A 50 0.57 2.65 -1.81
CA THR A 50 -0.02 3.63 -2.74
C THR A 50 -0.06 3.08 -4.16
N TYR A 51 -1.20 3.15 -4.84
CA TYR A 51 -1.37 2.60 -6.19
C TYR A 51 -2.23 3.45 -7.10
N ALA A 52 -2.03 3.24 -8.39
CA ALA A 52 -2.84 3.80 -9.47
C ALA A 52 -3.61 2.68 -10.19
N LYS A 53 -4.89 2.90 -10.45
CA LYS A 53 -5.75 2.11 -11.35
C LYS A 53 -5.82 2.84 -12.67
N ILE A 54 -5.53 2.14 -13.78
CA ILE A 54 -5.47 2.70 -15.12
C ILE A 54 -6.27 1.81 -16.05
N SER A 55 -7.08 2.40 -16.91
CA SER A 55 -7.80 1.71 -17.97
C SER A 55 -7.44 2.31 -19.31
N PHE A 56 -7.13 1.49 -20.32
CA PHE A 56 -6.62 1.97 -21.59
C PHE A 56 -6.98 1.04 -22.75
N GLN A 57 -6.90 1.58 -23.96
CA GLN A 57 -7.03 0.83 -25.21
C GLN A 57 -5.66 0.66 -25.87
N GLY A 58 -5.51 -0.44 -26.62
CA GLY A 58 -4.26 -0.79 -27.28
C GLY A 58 -3.46 -1.83 -26.50
N ASP A 59 -2.26 -2.13 -26.95
CA ASP A 59 -1.46 -3.24 -26.48
C ASP A 59 -0.19 -2.82 -25.73
N ASN A 60 -0.09 -1.54 -25.37
CA ASN A 60 1.03 -1.02 -24.58
C ASN A 60 0.58 0.08 -23.63
N LEU A 61 1.22 0.12 -22.47
CA LEU A 61 1.13 1.20 -21.49
C LEU A 61 2.54 1.48 -20.94
N ALA A 62 2.93 2.73 -20.94
CA ALA A 62 4.19 3.17 -20.34
C ALA A 62 3.94 4.31 -19.34
N VAL A 63 4.82 4.46 -18.35
CA VAL A 63 4.85 5.59 -17.42
C VAL A 63 6.17 6.32 -17.53
N ARG A 64 6.14 7.64 -17.61
CA ARG A 64 7.30 8.49 -17.35
C ARG A 64 7.33 8.79 -15.87
N ALA A 65 8.40 8.40 -15.20
CA ALA A 65 8.51 8.51 -13.76
C ALA A 65 9.91 8.90 -13.32
N SER A 66 10.02 9.47 -12.13
CA SER A 66 11.27 9.70 -11.41
C SER A 66 11.15 9.19 -9.99
N ASP A 67 12.30 8.95 -9.36
CA ASP A 67 12.38 8.53 -7.96
C ASP A 67 13.56 9.22 -7.26
N THR A 68 13.43 9.46 -5.96
CA THR A 68 14.52 10.02 -5.15
C THR A 68 15.51 8.97 -4.67
N GLY A 69 15.15 7.68 -4.84
CA GLY A 69 15.93 6.53 -4.40
C GLY A 69 15.72 5.32 -5.30
N LYS A 70 15.27 4.20 -4.75
CA LYS A 70 15.03 2.96 -5.47
C LYS A 70 13.78 2.27 -4.95
N ASP A 71 12.70 2.38 -5.68
CA ASP A 71 11.41 1.81 -5.33
C ASP A 71 10.99 0.67 -6.25
N TYR A 72 10.24 -0.28 -5.70
CA TYR A 72 9.68 -1.42 -6.41
C TYR A 72 8.15 -1.32 -6.48
N PHE A 73 7.59 -1.79 -7.61
CA PHE A 73 6.17 -1.72 -7.90
C PHE A 73 5.64 -3.07 -8.37
N ASN A 74 4.55 -3.51 -7.76
CA ASN A 74 3.75 -4.62 -8.27
C ASN A 74 2.85 -4.12 -9.41
N VAL A 75 2.65 -4.96 -10.43
CA VAL A 75 1.74 -4.69 -11.55
C VAL A 75 0.81 -5.86 -11.75
N TRP A 76 -0.50 -5.60 -11.81
CA TRP A 76 -1.53 -6.56 -12.19
C TRP A 76 -2.20 -6.09 -13.47
N ILE A 77 -2.42 -7.02 -14.41
CA ILE A 77 -2.93 -6.76 -15.76
C ILE A 77 -4.24 -7.52 -15.95
N ASP A 78 -5.32 -6.80 -16.29
CA ASP A 78 -6.67 -7.35 -16.54
C ASP A 78 -7.22 -8.19 -15.39
N ARG A 79 -6.83 -7.87 -14.17
CA ARG A 79 -7.30 -8.52 -12.95
C ARG A 79 -7.15 -7.65 -11.70
N GLU A 80 -7.82 -8.06 -10.64
CA GLU A 80 -7.66 -7.48 -9.30
C GLU A 80 -6.29 -7.80 -8.69
N MET A 81 -5.90 -7.02 -7.70
CA MET A 81 -4.70 -7.28 -6.90
C MET A 81 -4.79 -8.64 -6.20
N SER A 82 -3.70 -9.38 -6.24
CA SER A 82 -3.52 -10.64 -5.52
C SER A 82 -2.14 -10.68 -4.87
N ALA A 83 -1.83 -11.73 -4.11
CA ALA A 83 -0.52 -11.87 -3.49
C ALA A 83 0.64 -11.89 -4.50
N GLU A 84 0.38 -12.46 -5.69
CA GLU A 84 1.36 -12.53 -6.77
C GLU A 84 1.01 -11.52 -7.86
N ALA A 85 1.93 -10.60 -8.14
CA ALA A 85 1.83 -9.66 -9.26
C ALA A 85 2.23 -10.33 -10.57
N ASP A 86 1.72 -9.81 -11.71
CA ASP A 86 2.14 -10.28 -13.04
C ASP A 86 3.56 -9.82 -13.36
N LYS A 87 3.94 -8.65 -12.83
CA LYS A 87 5.28 -8.07 -12.98
C LYS A 87 5.70 -7.32 -11.73
N VAL A 88 7.01 -7.16 -11.56
CA VAL A 88 7.61 -6.22 -10.62
C VAL A 88 8.47 -5.25 -11.43
N LEU A 89 8.20 -3.96 -11.26
CA LEU A 89 9.00 -2.89 -11.84
C LEU A 89 9.90 -2.27 -10.78
N CYS A 90 11.05 -1.75 -11.22
CA CYS A 90 11.95 -0.98 -10.37
C CYS A 90 12.13 0.41 -10.96
N ILE A 91 11.90 1.45 -10.17
CA ILE A 91 12.16 2.84 -10.51
C ILE A 91 13.32 3.30 -9.64
N ASN A 92 14.46 3.55 -10.25
CA ASN A 92 15.70 3.91 -9.54
C ASN A 92 16.50 5.04 -10.23
N THR A 93 15.90 5.67 -11.23
CA THR A 93 16.54 6.73 -12.02
C THR A 93 15.66 7.96 -12.04
N LYS A 94 16.28 9.11 -12.26
CA LYS A 94 15.54 10.34 -12.51
C LYS A 94 15.02 10.34 -13.95
N ASP A 95 13.73 10.63 -14.11
CA ASP A 95 13.07 10.89 -15.39
C ASP A 95 13.24 9.74 -16.42
N THR A 96 12.64 8.62 -16.16
CA THR A 96 12.69 7.42 -17.03
C THR A 96 11.31 7.10 -17.59
N LEU A 97 11.25 6.74 -18.88
CA LEU A 97 10.08 6.13 -19.49
C LEU A 97 10.15 4.62 -19.33
N LEU A 98 9.22 4.04 -18.57
CA LEU A 98 9.16 2.62 -18.27
C LEU A 98 7.94 1.98 -18.92
N THR A 99 8.14 0.88 -19.63
CA THR A 99 7.02 0.07 -20.15
C THR A 99 6.40 -0.73 -19.02
N ILE A 100 5.15 -0.43 -18.69
CA ILE A 100 4.36 -1.21 -17.73
C ILE A 100 3.84 -2.48 -18.41
N VAL A 101 3.20 -2.31 -19.58
CA VAL A 101 2.58 -3.39 -20.37
C VAL A 101 3.01 -3.26 -21.82
N SER A 102 3.23 -4.39 -22.47
CA SER A 102 3.55 -4.51 -23.90
C SER A 102 2.66 -5.56 -24.57
N ALA A 103 2.62 -5.55 -25.90
CA ALA A 103 1.90 -6.57 -26.68
C ALA A 103 2.25 -8.02 -26.30
N ALA A 104 3.44 -8.23 -25.74
CA ALA A 104 3.88 -9.56 -25.30
C ALA A 104 3.09 -10.09 -24.08
N ASP A 105 2.55 -9.21 -23.27
CA ASP A 105 1.79 -9.56 -22.07
C ASP A 105 0.40 -10.13 -22.41
N PHE A 106 -0.12 -9.80 -23.60
CA PHE A 106 -1.45 -10.20 -24.08
C PHE A 106 -1.46 -11.42 -25.00
N LYS A 107 -0.35 -12.12 -25.20
CA LYS A 107 -0.23 -13.24 -26.16
C LYS A 107 -1.21 -14.40 -25.96
N LYS A 108 -1.83 -14.51 -24.79
CA LYS A 108 -2.83 -15.52 -24.45
C LYS A 108 -4.23 -14.95 -24.20
N ALA A 109 -4.36 -13.64 -24.12
CA ALA A 109 -5.64 -12.98 -23.90
C ALA A 109 -6.39 -12.82 -25.23
N LYS A 110 -7.73 -12.98 -25.21
CA LYS A 110 -8.58 -12.46 -26.29
C LYS A 110 -8.25 -10.97 -26.39
N LYS A 111 -8.08 -10.45 -27.62
CA LYS A 111 -7.94 -9.01 -27.84
C LYS A 111 -9.16 -8.33 -27.20
N GLN A 112 -8.99 -7.81 -26.01
CA GLN A 112 -9.99 -6.98 -25.36
C GLN A 112 -9.89 -5.59 -25.98
N ALA A 113 -11.03 -4.91 -26.09
CA ALA A 113 -11.03 -3.52 -26.56
C ALA A 113 -10.42 -2.58 -25.52
N THR A 114 -10.50 -2.94 -24.23
CA THR A 114 -10.03 -2.17 -23.10
C THR A 114 -9.28 -3.08 -22.12
N HIS A 115 -8.14 -2.63 -21.66
CA HIS A 115 -7.30 -3.28 -20.66
C HIS A 115 -7.27 -2.48 -19.37
N THR A 116 -7.01 -3.15 -18.27
CA THR A 116 -6.83 -2.53 -16.94
C THR A 116 -5.46 -2.86 -16.38
N VAL A 117 -4.87 -1.91 -15.67
CA VAL A 117 -3.62 -2.07 -14.93
C VAL A 117 -3.77 -1.48 -13.54
N ILE A 118 -3.27 -2.20 -12.55
CA ILE A 118 -3.00 -1.66 -11.22
C ILE A 118 -1.49 -1.66 -11.03
N ILE A 119 -0.91 -0.50 -10.69
CA ILE A 119 0.50 -0.35 -10.35
C ILE A 119 0.62 0.14 -8.91
N GLN A 120 1.24 -0.66 -8.02
CA GLN A 120 1.31 -0.42 -6.58
C GLN A 120 2.75 -0.34 -6.10
N LYS A 121 3.07 0.73 -5.36
CA LYS A 121 4.33 0.85 -4.63
C LYS A 121 4.40 -0.22 -3.54
N ARG A 122 5.39 -1.10 -3.59
CA ARG A 122 5.55 -2.19 -2.63
C ARG A 122 6.53 -1.89 -1.50
N THR A 123 7.37 -0.88 -1.68
CA THR A 123 8.40 -0.44 -0.74
C THR A 123 7.95 0.78 0.07
N GLU A 124 8.57 0.99 1.22
CA GLU A 124 8.28 2.14 2.09
C GLU A 124 9.07 3.40 1.72
N ALA A 125 8.76 4.51 2.35
CA ALA A 125 9.28 5.84 2.02
C ALA A 125 10.80 6.00 2.19
N ASP A 126 11.44 5.17 3.02
CA ASP A 126 12.91 5.18 3.16
C ASP A 126 13.63 4.71 1.89
N GLN A 127 12.92 4.03 0.97
CA GLN A 127 13.48 3.62 -0.31
C GLN A 127 13.43 4.71 -1.36
N GLY A 128 12.45 5.63 -1.27
CA GLY A 128 12.34 6.77 -2.17
C GLY A 128 10.94 7.39 -2.19
N ARG A 129 10.88 8.54 -2.83
CA ARG A 129 9.64 9.20 -3.24
C ARG A 129 9.53 9.14 -4.74
N THR A 130 8.50 8.48 -5.21
CA THR A 130 8.20 8.36 -6.64
C THR A 130 7.33 9.51 -7.10
N THR A 131 7.61 10.01 -8.30
CA THR A 131 6.76 10.95 -9.04
C THR A 131 6.43 10.34 -10.40
N PHE A 132 5.14 10.17 -10.68
CA PHE A 132 4.65 9.89 -12.02
C PHE A 132 4.41 11.21 -12.75
N HIS A 133 4.96 11.35 -13.96
CA HIS A 133 4.85 12.55 -14.78
C HIS A 133 3.75 12.42 -15.86
N SER A 134 3.71 11.27 -16.53
CA SER A 134 2.73 11.01 -17.58
C SER A 134 2.55 9.52 -17.83
N PHE A 135 1.41 9.15 -18.42
CA PHE A 135 1.16 7.82 -18.95
C PHE A 135 0.97 7.89 -20.45
N THR A 136 1.54 6.92 -21.17
CA THR A 136 1.41 6.78 -22.62
C THR A 136 0.73 5.45 -22.91
N ALA A 137 -0.49 5.50 -23.46
CA ALA A 137 -1.27 4.33 -23.87
C ALA A 137 -1.18 4.12 -25.38
N GLY A 138 -1.39 2.88 -25.84
CA GLY A 138 -1.28 2.52 -27.25
C GLY A 138 -2.29 3.21 -28.16
N ASN A 139 -3.52 3.45 -27.69
CA ASN A 139 -4.57 4.15 -28.45
C ASN A 139 -5.19 5.29 -27.64
N ASP A 140 -5.79 4.99 -26.49
CA ASP A 140 -6.50 5.95 -25.66
C ASP A 140 -6.50 5.52 -24.21
N LEU A 141 -6.63 6.50 -23.28
CA LEU A 141 -6.88 6.25 -21.87
C LEU A 141 -8.39 6.28 -21.63
N GLN A 142 -8.88 5.29 -20.89
CA GLN A 142 -10.28 5.17 -20.52
C GLN A 142 -10.46 5.50 -19.03
N GLN A 143 -11.69 5.76 -18.59
CA GLN A 143 -11.98 5.94 -17.17
C GLN A 143 -11.63 4.67 -16.40
N ALA A 144 -10.74 4.75 -15.45
CA ALA A 144 -10.42 3.66 -14.55
C ALA A 144 -11.56 3.39 -13.57
N SER A 145 -11.58 2.18 -12.98
CA SER A 145 -12.50 1.87 -11.89
C SER A 145 -12.26 2.83 -10.71
N PRO A 146 -13.34 3.30 -10.06
CA PRO A 146 -13.20 4.19 -8.90
C PRO A 146 -12.57 3.45 -7.71
N VAL A 147 -12.34 4.18 -6.62
CA VAL A 147 -12.09 3.58 -5.31
C VAL A 147 -13.28 2.71 -4.96
N LYS A 148 -13.02 1.51 -4.40
CA LYS A 148 -14.09 0.59 -3.98
C LYS A 148 -14.97 1.24 -2.91
N GLU A 149 -16.18 0.75 -2.77
CA GLU A 149 -17.11 1.20 -1.73
C GLU A 149 -16.56 0.99 -0.32
N ARG A 150 -15.73 -0.06 -0.15
CA ARG A 150 -15.06 -0.37 1.10
C ARG A 150 -13.61 0.07 1.04
N LEU A 151 -13.18 0.82 2.04
CA LEU A 151 -11.80 1.30 2.17
C LEU A 151 -11.31 1.11 3.60
N ILE A 152 -10.12 0.55 3.77
CA ILE A 152 -9.50 0.34 5.08
C ILE A 152 -8.23 1.19 5.17
N GLU A 153 -8.03 1.90 6.28
CA GLU A 153 -6.74 2.50 6.60
C GLU A 153 -5.99 1.68 7.66
N PHE A 154 -4.71 1.44 7.43
CA PHE A 154 -3.81 0.78 8.38
C PHE A 154 -2.69 1.73 8.78
N VAL A 155 -2.57 1.99 10.07
CA VAL A 155 -1.49 2.80 10.65
C VAL A 155 -0.55 1.88 11.42
N GLY A 156 0.72 1.81 10.98
CA GLY A 156 1.62 0.81 11.54
C GLY A 156 3.10 1.08 11.31
N ASP A 157 3.88 0.02 11.47
CA ASP A 157 5.33 0.03 11.31
C ASP A 157 5.81 -1.01 10.28
N SER A 158 6.95 -1.65 10.52
CA SER A 158 7.55 -2.63 9.60
C SER A 158 6.63 -3.80 9.23
N TYR A 159 5.78 -4.27 10.16
CA TYR A 159 4.82 -5.33 9.87
C TYR A 159 3.77 -4.87 8.86
N THR A 160 3.35 -3.63 8.94
CA THR A 160 2.41 -3.01 8.00
C THR A 160 3.06 -2.70 6.65
N CYS A 161 4.34 -2.28 6.65
CA CYS A 161 5.12 -2.07 5.43
C CYS A 161 5.41 -3.36 4.64
N GLY A 162 5.39 -4.53 5.32
CA GLY A 162 5.82 -5.79 4.72
C GLY A 162 7.33 -5.91 4.60
N TYR A 163 8.06 -5.42 5.62
CA TYR A 163 9.51 -5.47 5.72
C TYR A 163 10.04 -6.90 5.61
N GLY A 164 10.80 -7.18 4.56
CA GLY A 164 11.42 -8.50 4.35
C GLY A 164 10.46 -9.68 4.21
N ILE A 165 9.18 -9.45 3.92
CA ILE A 165 8.10 -10.43 3.93
C ILE A 165 8.30 -11.59 2.95
N GLU A 166 8.99 -11.36 1.82
CA GLU A 166 9.32 -12.38 0.84
C GLU A 166 10.57 -13.20 1.18
N ASN A 167 11.28 -12.84 2.23
CA ASN A 167 12.38 -13.63 2.73
C ASN A 167 11.84 -14.76 3.63
N SER A 168 12.43 -15.96 3.52
CA SER A 168 12.04 -17.14 4.32
C SER A 168 13.07 -17.52 5.39
N ILE A 169 14.10 -16.70 5.57
CA ILE A 169 15.20 -16.96 6.50
C ILE A 169 15.35 -15.79 7.47
N SER A 170 15.05 -16.03 8.74
CA SER A 170 15.01 -14.99 9.78
C SER A 170 16.33 -14.26 10.01
N ARG A 171 17.46 -14.93 9.77
CA ARG A 171 18.80 -14.35 9.94
C ARG A 171 19.29 -13.51 8.76
N ASN A 172 18.59 -13.57 7.63
CA ASN A 172 18.93 -12.72 6.50
C ASN A 172 18.60 -11.28 6.82
N ARG A 173 19.43 -10.38 6.30
CA ARG A 173 19.16 -8.96 6.39
C ARG A 173 18.10 -8.55 5.39
N TYR A 174 17.35 -7.53 5.75
CA TYR A 174 16.42 -6.88 4.85
C TYR A 174 17.09 -6.36 3.58
N THR A 175 16.38 -6.49 2.47
CA THR A 175 16.65 -5.76 1.23
C THR A 175 15.33 -5.27 0.65
N PRO A 176 15.32 -4.12 -0.06
CA PRO A 176 14.09 -3.57 -0.65
C PRO A 176 13.37 -4.52 -1.60
N GLU A 177 14.13 -5.41 -2.27
CA GLU A 177 13.59 -6.43 -3.16
C GLU A 177 12.66 -7.42 -2.44
N THR A 178 12.88 -7.63 -1.15
CA THR A 178 12.11 -8.58 -0.34
C THR A 178 10.93 -7.92 0.38
N GLN A 179 10.76 -6.61 0.28
CA GLN A 179 9.60 -5.90 0.80
C GLN A 179 8.41 -6.01 -0.15
N ASN A 180 7.22 -6.30 0.38
CA ASN A 180 6.02 -6.39 -0.44
C ASN A 180 4.74 -6.17 0.36
N THR A 181 4.18 -4.96 0.31
CA THR A 181 2.93 -4.64 1.02
C THR A 181 1.72 -5.43 0.54
N SER A 182 1.71 -5.96 -0.69
CA SER A 182 0.57 -6.75 -1.18
C SER A 182 0.45 -8.13 -0.54
N LYS A 183 1.48 -8.58 0.20
CA LYS A 183 1.49 -9.85 0.96
C LYS A 183 1.22 -9.65 2.45
N THR A 184 1.05 -8.42 2.91
CA THR A 184 0.79 -8.13 4.33
C THR A 184 -0.63 -8.48 4.75
N TYR A 185 -0.84 -8.60 6.06
CA TYR A 185 -2.18 -8.75 6.63
C TYR A 185 -3.14 -7.65 6.17
N CYS A 186 -2.64 -6.46 5.86
CA CYS A 186 -3.43 -5.33 5.33
C CYS A 186 -4.07 -5.68 3.98
N ALA A 187 -3.24 -6.09 3.03
CA ALA A 187 -3.70 -6.46 1.70
C ALA A 187 -4.55 -7.73 1.71
N LEU A 188 -4.23 -8.69 2.59
CA LEU A 188 -5.01 -9.91 2.80
C LEU A 188 -6.42 -9.61 3.31
N LEU A 189 -6.55 -8.74 4.32
CA LEU A 189 -7.85 -8.30 4.84
C LEU A 189 -8.65 -7.53 3.80
N ALA A 190 -7.99 -6.59 3.10
CA ALA A 190 -8.64 -5.80 2.06
C ALA A 190 -9.22 -6.71 0.96
N ARG A 191 -8.43 -7.66 0.47
CA ARG A 191 -8.92 -8.65 -0.52
C ARG A 191 -10.04 -9.53 0.03
N TYR A 192 -9.93 -9.99 1.28
CA TYR A 192 -10.95 -10.83 1.90
C TYR A 192 -12.31 -10.12 1.96
N PHE A 193 -12.34 -8.84 2.30
CA PHE A 193 -13.56 -8.04 2.40
C PHE A 193 -13.94 -7.29 1.12
N ASP A 194 -13.22 -7.51 0.02
CA ASP A 194 -13.40 -6.78 -1.24
C ASP A 194 -13.31 -5.26 -1.05
N ALA A 195 -12.27 -4.82 -0.36
CA ALA A 195 -11.97 -3.42 -0.06
C ALA A 195 -10.71 -2.93 -0.80
N ASP A 196 -10.63 -1.63 -1.02
CA ASP A 196 -9.35 -0.94 -1.23
C ASP A 196 -8.67 -0.66 0.12
N PHE A 197 -7.38 -0.35 0.14
CA PHE A 197 -6.70 -0.06 1.39
C PHE A 197 -5.58 0.98 1.24
N ILE A 198 -5.32 1.66 2.35
CA ILE A 198 -4.25 2.66 2.50
C ILE A 198 -3.38 2.22 3.67
N THR A 199 -2.04 2.30 3.53
CA THR A 199 -1.14 2.17 4.68
C THR A 199 -0.46 3.49 4.99
N VAL A 200 -0.38 3.82 6.27
CA VAL A 200 0.41 4.91 6.82
C VAL A 200 1.39 4.27 7.79
N SER A 201 2.53 3.85 7.25
CA SER A 201 3.45 2.98 7.99
C SER A 201 4.91 3.24 7.66
N HIS A 202 5.78 3.08 8.67
CA HIS A 202 7.22 3.25 8.53
C HIS A 202 7.95 2.30 9.48
N SER A 203 8.88 1.53 8.95
CA SER A 203 9.68 0.56 9.72
C SER A 203 10.47 1.23 10.85
N GLY A 204 10.46 0.60 12.02
CA GLY A 204 11.19 1.09 13.17
C GLY A 204 10.57 2.28 13.91
N LYS A 205 9.42 2.82 13.47
CA LYS A 205 8.78 3.95 14.15
C LYS A 205 7.79 3.48 15.21
N GLY A 206 7.78 4.19 16.33
CA GLY A 206 6.89 3.93 17.46
C GLY A 206 5.90 5.06 17.71
N ILE A 207 5.23 4.97 18.84
CA ILE A 207 4.29 5.96 19.37
C ILE A 207 5.02 7.09 20.13
N ALA A 208 6.06 6.75 20.86
CA ALA A 208 6.86 7.68 21.65
C ALA A 208 8.36 7.45 21.47
N ARG A 209 8.75 6.19 21.26
CA ARG A 209 10.14 5.78 21.07
C ARG A 209 10.27 4.96 19.78
N ASN A 210 11.22 5.32 18.92
CA ASN A 210 11.55 4.53 17.74
C ASN A 210 12.47 3.34 18.11
N TYR A 211 12.57 2.37 17.20
CA TYR A 211 13.45 1.21 17.36
C TYR A 211 14.87 1.64 17.69
N ASP A 212 15.46 1.00 18.70
CA ASP A 212 16.86 1.18 19.15
C ASP A 212 17.25 2.62 19.57
N ASP A 213 16.29 3.53 19.72
CA ASP A 213 16.59 4.87 20.21
C ASP A 213 17.09 4.79 21.66
N SER A 214 18.19 5.50 21.98
CA SER A 214 18.75 5.56 23.32
C SER A 214 17.85 6.31 24.31
N ASP A 215 17.05 7.23 23.79
CA ASP A 215 16.15 8.05 24.59
C ASP A 215 14.80 7.35 24.81
N LYS A 216 14.16 7.65 25.95
CA LYS A 216 12.78 7.17 26.22
C LYS A 216 11.71 7.87 25.40
N GLN A 217 12.09 8.91 24.69
CA GLN A 217 11.26 9.66 23.76
C GLN A 217 12.07 10.03 22.53
N SER A 218 11.64 9.57 21.37
CA SER A 218 12.25 9.88 20.09
C SER A 218 11.82 11.24 19.54
N ARG A 219 12.49 11.66 18.49
CA ARG A 219 12.03 12.75 17.62
C ARG A 219 11.38 12.12 16.39
N TRP A 220 10.30 12.71 15.89
CA TRP A 220 9.68 12.29 14.63
C TRP A 220 9.24 10.81 14.61
N TYR A 221 8.27 10.48 15.46
CA TYR A 221 7.62 9.18 15.58
C TYR A 221 6.28 9.13 14.79
N MET A 222 5.60 7.99 14.71
CA MET A 222 4.41 7.80 13.85
C MET A 222 3.28 8.83 14.07
N PRO A 223 2.88 9.21 15.29
CA PRO A 223 1.88 10.26 15.48
C PRO A 223 2.23 11.64 14.89
N ASP A 224 3.51 11.95 14.66
CA ASP A 224 3.92 13.17 13.97
C ASP A 224 3.82 13.05 12.44
N ARG A 225 4.00 11.83 11.92
CA ARG A 225 3.98 11.50 10.49
C ARG A 225 2.57 11.34 9.97
N TYR A 226 1.64 10.89 10.81
CA TYR A 226 0.27 10.56 10.41
C TYR A 226 -0.43 11.71 9.67
N GLY A 227 -0.21 12.96 10.06
CA GLY A 227 -0.81 14.13 9.40
C GLY A 227 -0.08 14.62 8.15
N CYS A 228 0.87 13.86 7.58
CA CYS A 228 1.71 14.29 6.46
C CYS A 228 1.29 13.60 5.16
N THR A 229 1.38 14.34 4.05
CA THR A 229 1.19 13.77 2.70
C THR A 229 2.32 12.81 2.38
N PHE A 230 3.54 13.17 2.74
CA PHE A 230 4.73 12.35 2.60
C PHE A 230 5.28 11.97 3.96
N ASP A 231 5.77 10.74 4.07
CA ASP A 231 6.27 10.18 5.32
C ASP A 231 7.43 11.01 5.91
N ASN A 232 8.40 11.37 5.10
CA ASN A 232 9.61 12.06 5.53
C ASN A 232 9.54 13.60 5.41
N ALA A 233 8.35 14.17 5.20
CA ALA A 233 8.17 15.60 5.07
C ALA A 233 7.03 16.13 5.94
N ARG A 234 7.29 17.16 6.74
CA ARG A 234 6.27 17.81 7.59
C ARG A 234 5.21 18.57 6.80
N GLN A 235 5.50 18.89 5.57
CA GLN A 235 4.64 19.62 4.64
C GLN A 235 4.73 18.98 3.24
N PRO A 236 3.67 19.05 2.44
CA PRO A 236 2.34 19.56 2.83
C PRO A 236 1.65 18.61 3.82
N LYS A 237 0.65 19.12 4.53
CA LYS A 237 -0.27 18.28 5.32
C LYS A 237 -1.15 17.49 4.37
N TRP A 238 -1.46 16.26 4.78
CA TRP A 238 -2.36 15.43 4.00
C TRP A 238 -3.81 15.90 4.12
N GLU A 239 -4.50 15.89 3.00
CA GLU A 239 -5.93 16.17 2.91
C GLU A 239 -6.62 14.94 2.30
N PRO A 240 -7.53 14.27 3.02
CA PRO A 240 -8.14 13.02 2.58
C PRO A 240 -8.89 13.10 1.25
N GLY A 241 -9.43 14.28 0.88
CA GLY A 241 -10.26 14.42 -0.31
C GLY A 241 -11.45 13.47 -0.28
N ASN A 242 -11.54 12.61 -1.28
CA ASN A 242 -12.59 11.59 -1.39
C ASN A 242 -12.24 10.25 -0.74
N LEU A 243 -11.03 10.13 -0.16
CA LEU A 243 -10.60 8.89 0.51
C LEU A 243 -11.13 8.90 1.95
N LYS A 244 -12.24 8.18 2.17
CA LYS A 244 -12.88 8.03 3.48
C LYS A 244 -12.89 6.55 3.87
N PRO A 245 -11.89 6.08 4.64
CA PRO A 245 -11.91 4.72 5.16
C PRO A 245 -13.15 4.44 6.00
N ASP A 246 -13.67 3.21 5.92
CA ASP A 246 -14.76 2.74 6.78
C ASP A 246 -14.26 2.39 8.18
N ILE A 247 -12.98 2.05 8.30
CA ILE A 247 -12.32 1.70 9.54
C ILE A 247 -10.82 2.03 9.44
N THR A 248 -10.23 2.50 10.54
CA THR A 248 -8.77 2.60 10.70
C THR A 248 -8.29 1.59 11.73
N MET A 249 -7.25 0.84 11.40
CA MET A 249 -6.57 -0.04 12.35
C MET A 249 -5.22 0.56 12.73
N ILE A 250 -4.92 0.63 14.03
CA ILE A 250 -3.62 1.04 14.57
C ILE A 250 -2.90 -0.20 15.08
N TYR A 251 -1.72 -0.49 14.52
CA TYR A 251 -0.84 -1.57 14.95
C TYR A 251 0.57 -1.02 15.18
N LEU A 252 0.77 -0.45 16.35
CA LEU A 252 1.99 0.28 16.76
C LEU A 252 2.33 0.02 18.22
N GLY A 253 3.57 0.31 18.58
CA GLY A 253 4.06 0.28 19.94
C GLY A 253 5.17 -0.72 20.17
N GLN A 254 5.35 -1.72 19.29
CA GLN A 254 6.40 -2.72 19.44
C GLN A 254 7.81 -2.11 19.41
N ASN A 255 8.03 -1.09 18.59
CA ASN A 255 9.31 -0.39 18.52
C ASN A 255 9.62 0.40 19.79
N ASP A 256 8.60 0.87 20.50
CA ASP A 256 8.74 1.58 21.77
C ASP A 256 9.41 0.71 22.84
N PHE A 257 9.17 -0.61 22.80
CA PHE A 257 9.69 -1.58 23.75
C PHE A 257 10.88 -2.39 23.21
N SER A 258 11.47 -1.96 22.08
CA SER A 258 12.64 -2.63 21.52
C SER A 258 13.88 -2.47 22.39
N THR A 259 14.84 -3.42 22.25
CA THR A 259 16.16 -3.34 22.88
C THR A 259 16.12 -3.22 24.41
N GLU A 260 15.19 -3.98 25.06
CA GLU A 260 15.03 -4.02 26.53
C GLU A 260 14.80 -2.66 27.19
N ARG A 261 14.26 -1.69 26.44
CA ARG A 261 13.95 -0.35 26.91
C ARG A 261 12.44 -0.10 26.80
N GLN A 262 11.98 0.84 27.58
CA GLN A 262 10.56 1.20 27.65
C GLN A 262 10.38 2.69 27.45
N PRO A 263 9.32 3.13 26.78
CA PRO A 263 8.98 4.55 26.70
C PRO A 263 8.50 5.07 28.07
N MET A 264 8.46 6.39 28.23
CA MET A 264 7.72 6.97 29.35
C MET A 264 6.22 6.75 29.13
N ARG A 265 5.54 6.11 30.10
CA ARG A 265 4.12 5.76 30.03
C ARG A 265 3.23 6.93 29.63
N ASP A 266 3.38 8.06 30.31
CA ASP A 266 2.53 9.24 30.06
C ASP A 266 2.76 9.83 28.66
N THR A 267 4.00 9.77 28.16
CA THR A 267 4.32 10.19 26.78
C THR A 267 3.70 9.24 25.76
N PHE A 268 3.82 7.95 25.97
CA PHE A 268 3.20 6.95 25.10
C PHE A 268 1.68 7.15 25.04
N LYS A 269 1.01 7.20 26.19
CA LYS A 269 -0.45 7.37 26.27
C LYS A 269 -0.92 8.69 25.67
N ARG A 270 -0.25 9.79 25.95
CA ARG A 270 -0.57 11.09 25.35
C ARG A 270 -0.47 11.04 23.80
N ASN A 271 0.59 10.45 23.29
CA ASN A 271 0.82 10.37 21.85
C ASN A 271 -0.13 9.40 21.15
N TYR A 272 -0.45 8.27 21.79
CA TYR A 272 -1.42 7.30 21.26
C TYR A 272 -2.82 7.94 21.17
N LYS A 273 -3.26 8.60 22.23
CA LYS A 273 -4.54 9.34 22.26
C LYS A 273 -4.56 10.49 21.23
N ARG A 274 -3.42 11.17 21.04
CA ARG A 274 -3.28 12.18 19.98
C ARG A 274 -3.45 11.56 18.58
N LEU A 275 -2.92 10.36 18.33
CA LEU A 275 -3.12 9.66 17.07
C LEU A 275 -4.59 9.29 16.84
N ILE A 276 -5.26 8.72 17.85
CA ILE A 276 -6.70 8.45 17.82
C ILE A 276 -7.47 9.74 17.48
N LYS A 277 -7.18 10.83 18.19
CA LYS A 277 -7.82 12.11 17.91
C LYS A 277 -7.57 12.60 16.49
N SER A 278 -6.35 12.49 15.98
CA SER A 278 -6.03 12.92 14.62
C SER A 278 -6.82 12.13 13.57
N ILE A 279 -7.04 10.83 13.77
CA ILE A 279 -7.88 9.99 12.92
C ILE A 279 -9.33 10.48 12.96
N LYS A 280 -9.85 10.76 14.15
CA LYS A 280 -11.21 11.31 14.32
C LYS A 280 -11.37 12.70 13.68
N ASP A 281 -10.36 13.54 13.78
CA ASP A 281 -10.36 14.87 13.16
C ASP A 281 -10.43 14.77 11.62
N TYR A 282 -9.85 13.73 11.00
CA TYR A 282 -9.93 13.50 9.55
C TYR A 282 -11.25 12.89 9.10
N TYR A 283 -11.77 11.90 9.84
CA TYR A 283 -12.86 11.06 9.35
C TYR A 283 -14.17 11.22 10.11
N GLY A 284 -14.16 11.95 11.22
CA GLY A 284 -15.34 12.22 12.06
C GLY A 284 -15.41 11.38 13.33
N GLU A 285 -16.21 11.83 14.28
CA GLU A 285 -16.38 11.21 15.61
C GLU A 285 -16.92 9.76 15.52
N ASP A 286 -17.74 9.47 14.49
CA ASP A 286 -18.34 8.15 14.28
C ASP A 286 -17.40 7.15 13.59
N HIS A 287 -16.22 7.59 13.13
CA HIS A 287 -15.28 6.71 12.44
C HIS A 287 -14.71 5.64 13.39
N PRO A 288 -14.86 4.33 13.10
CA PRO A 288 -14.37 3.28 13.97
C PRO A 288 -12.86 3.12 13.89
N ILE A 289 -12.24 2.86 15.05
CA ILE A 289 -10.79 2.60 15.15
C ILE A 289 -10.58 1.30 15.90
N LEU A 290 -9.80 0.38 15.31
CA LEU A 290 -9.35 -0.86 15.97
C LEU A 290 -7.88 -0.72 16.38
N CYS A 291 -7.60 -0.78 17.67
CA CYS A 291 -6.27 -0.73 18.25
C CYS A 291 -5.77 -2.15 18.57
N VAL A 292 -4.61 -2.51 18.04
CA VAL A 292 -4.03 -3.85 18.12
C VAL A 292 -2.63 -3.77 18.71
N SER A 293 -2.26 -4.73 19.55
CA SER A 293 -0.90 -4.83 20.09
C SER A 293 -0.32 -6.23 19.94
N THR A 294 1.00 -6.32 19.73
CA THR A 294 1.73 -7.58 19.75
C THR A 294 2.12 -7.99 21.16
N LYS A 295 2.52 -9.26 21.31
CA LYS A 295 3.14 -9.81 22.52
C LYS A 295 4.65 -9.48 22.58
N VAL A 296 5.03 -8.22 22.47
CA VAL A 296 6.42 -7.80 22.64
C VAL A 296 6.75 -7.59 24.11
N ASP A 297 5.86 -6.92 24.83
CA ASP A 297 5.95 -6.65 26.24
C ASP A 297 4.53 -6.58 26.84
N LYS A 298 4.35 -7.09 28.06
CA LYS A 298 3.05 -7.01 28.75
C LYS A 298 2.59 -5.58 28.95
N LEU A 299 3.50 -4.64 29.16
CA LEU A 299 3.17 -3.24 29.34
C LEU A 299 2.63 -2.59 28.07
N LEU A 300 3.06 -3.01 26.89
CA LEU A 300 2.49 -2.52 25.64
C LEU A 300 0.99 -2.82 25.56
N PHE A 301 0.61 -4.05 25.92
CA PHE A 301 -0.77 -4.45 26.02
C PHE A 301 -1.59 -3.55 26.95
N ASP A 302 -1.08 -3.35 28.18
CA ASP A 302 -1.76 -2.51 29.17
C ASP A 302 -1.85 -1.04 28.71
N PHE A 303 -0.78 -0.49 28.11
CA PHE A 303 -0.77 0.89 27.62
C PHE A 303 -1.79 1.13 26.50
N VAL A 304 -1.87 0.23 25.52
CA VAL A 304 -2.82 0.37 24.41
C VAL A 304 -4.26 0.24 24.91
N ARG A 305 -4.54 -0.77 25.75
CA ARG A 305 -5.86 -0.96 26.37
C ARG A 305 -6.31 0.26 27.16
N GLU A 306 -5.45 0.80 28.01
CA GLU A 306 -5.73 2.02 28.77
C GLU A 306 -5.96 3.24 27.86
N CYS A 307 -5.22 3.37 26.76
CA CYS A 307 -5.46 4.44 25.79
C CYS A 307 -6.85 4.36 25.17
N VAL A 308 -7.32 3.15 24.87
CA VAL A 308 -8.67 2.93 24.35
C VAL A 308 -9.72 3.26 25.41
N GLU A 309 -9.59 2.71 26.63
CA GLU A 309 -10.50 2.96 27.75
C GLU A 309 -10.59 4.46 28.11
N GLU A 310 -9.48 5.18 28.05
CA GLU A 310 -9.38 6.61 28.35
C GLU A 310 -9.61 7.53 27.13
N SER A 311 -9.87 6.99 25.94
CA SER A 311 -10.03 7.79 24.73
C SER A 311 -11.26 8.68 24.74
N GLY A 312 -12.29 8.26 25.47
CA GLY A 312 -13.59 8.92 25.53
C GLY A 312 -14.54 8.59 24.37
N TYR A 313 -14.12 7.70 23.44
CA TYR A 313 -14.91 7.28 22.29
C TYR A 313 -15.47 5.87 22.48
N THR A 314 -16.73 5.64 22.12
CA THR A 314 -17.40 4.34 22.22
C THR A 314 -17.11 3.42 21.03
N ASN A 315 -16.54 3.96 19.96
CA ASN A 315 -16.21 3.28 18.72
C ASN A 315 -14.68 3.23 18.46
N VAL A 316 -13.91 3.26 19.51
CA VAL A 316 -12.48 2.88 19.53
C VAL A 316 -12.38 1.56 20.27
N TYR A 317 -11.92 0.53 19.58
CA TYR A 317 -11.91 -0.85 20.04
C TYR A 317 -10.50 -1.32 20.32
N TYR A 318 -10.35 -2.26 21.24
CA TYR A 318 -9.10 -2.91 21.52
C TYR A 318 -9.17 -4.41 21.24
N ASP A 319 -8.25 -4.93 20.45
CA ASP A 319 -8.10 -6.37 20.23
C ASP A 319 -7.02 -6.95 21.17
N GLY A 320 -7.47 -7.50 22.28
CA GLY A 320 -6.62 -8.18 23.26
C GLY A 320 -6.20 -9.60 22.87
N MET A 321 -6.85 -10.21 21.89
CA MET A 321 -6.59 -11.59 21.48
C MET A 321 -5.48 -11.68 20.43
N PHE A 322 -5.22 -10.62 19.69
CA PHE A 322 -4.20 -10.59 18.63
C PHE A 322 -2.80 -10.95 19.14
N GLN A 323 -2.45 -10.55 20.34
CA GLN A 323 -1.20 -10.91 20.99
C GLN A 323 -1.01 -12.42 21.23
N ALA A 324 -2.10 -13.20 21.18
CA ALA A 324 -2.07 -14.65 21.33
C ALA A 324 -1.69 -15.39 20.03
N VAL A 325 -1.57 -14.69 18.91
CA VAL A 325 -1.14 -15.29 17.64
C VAL A 325 0.30 -15.75 17.78
N HIS A 326 0.47 -17.07 17.76
CA HIS A 326 1.79 -17.68 17.82
C HIS A 326 2.41 -17.80 16.44
N LEU A 327 3.68 -17.39 16.29
CA LEU A 327 4.46 -17.52 15.07
C LEU A 327 5.57 -18.56 15.26
N ASP A 328 5.73 -19.45 14.28
CA ASP A 328 6.81 -20.42 14.22
C ASP A 328 8.08 -19.77 13.69
N ASN A 329 9.12 -19.68 14.53
CA ASN A 329 10.36 -19.00 14.23
C ASN A 329 11.10 -19.56 12.99
N ASP A 330 10.96 -20.86 12.70
CA ASP A 330 11.66 -21.50 11.58
C ASP A 330 10.91 -21.38 10.26
N GLN A 331 9.58 -21.16 10.30
CA GLN A 331 8.72 -21.23 9.14
C GLN A 331 8.03 -19.90 8.78
N GLU A 332 7.81 -19.06 9.78
CA GLU A 332 6.95 -17.88 9.68
C GLU A 332 7.70 -16.57 9.91
N LEU A 333 9.01 -16.62 10.11
CA LEU A 333 9.85 -15.44 10.16
C LEU A 333 10.72 -15.32 8.91
N GLY A 334 10.80 -14.09 8.41
CA GLY A 334 11.65 -13.63 7.32
C GLY A 334 12.75 -12.70 7.82
N ALA A 335 13.26 -11.84 6.93
CA ALA A 335 14.41 -10.97 7.19
C ALA A 335 14.34 -10.27 8.55
N ASP A 336 15.48 -10.24 9.24
CA ASP A 336 15.61 -9.59 10.54
C ASP A 336 14.52 -10.00 11.55
N TRP A 337 14.09 -11.27 11.53
CA TRP A 337 13.03 -11.87 12.39
C TRP A 337 11.66 -11.21 12.27
N HIS A 338 11.36 -10.56 11.15
CA HIS A 338 10.02 -10.05 10.87
C HIS A 338 9.09 -11.15 10.36
N PRO A 339 7.78 -11.03 10.56
CA PRO A 339 6.82 -11.97 9.99
C PRO A 339 6.96 -12.09 8.47
N ASN A 340 7.08 -13.31 7.94
CA ASN A 340 7.01 -13.55 6.51
C ASN A 340 5.54 -13.68 6.04
N TRP A 341 5.33 -13.90 4.74
CA TRP A 341 3.99 -13.97 4.16
C TRP A 341 3.07 -15.03 4.82
N LYS A 342 3.62 -16.16 5.33
CA LYS A 342 2.83 -17.19 6.04
C LYS A 342 2.33 -16.68 7.39
N ALA A 343 3.18 -15.95 8.11
CA ALA A 343 2.79 -15.29 9.35
C ALA A 343 1.69 -14.25 9.10
N HIS A 344 1.81 -13.47 8.04
CA HIS A 344 0.82 -12.47 7.70
C HIS A 344 -0.56 -13.07 7.39
N ILE A 345 -0.64 -14.28 6.81
CA ILE A 345 -1.90 -15.01 6.66
C ILE A 345 -2.54 -15.29 8.03
N LYS A 346 -1.77 -15.77 9.02
CA LYS A 346 -2.28 -15.99 10.38
C LYS A 346 -2.78 -14.68 11.02
N LEU A 347 -2.02 -13.60 10.87
CA LEU A 347 -2.41 -12.29 11.39
C LEU A 347 -3.72 -11.81 10.77
N ALA A 348 -3.89 -11.99 9.46
CA ALA A 348 -5.14 -11.63 8.79
C ALA A 348 -6.33 -12.46 9.28
N TYR A 349 -6.16 -13.78 9.42
CA TYR A 349 -7.22 -14.64 9.96
C TYR A 349 -7.67 -14.22 11.36
N ALA A 350 -6.74 -13.83 12.23
CA ALA A 350 -7.06 -13.38 13.58
C ALA A 350 -7.89 -12.09 13.60
N LEU A 351 -7.75 -11.22 12.58
CA LEU A 351 -8.41 -9.92 12.51
C LEU A 351 -9.79 -9.95 11.82
N ILE A 352 -10.07 -10.95 10.98
CA ILE A 352 -11.33 -11.04 10.24
C ILE A 352 -12.58 -10.90 11.14
N PRO A 353 -12.71 -11.60 12.28
CA PRO A 353 -13.88 -11.47 13.14
C PRO A 353 -14.08 -10.06 13.71
N TYR A 354 -12.98 -9.38 14.04
CA TYR A 354 -13.05 -8.00 14.55
C TYR A 354 -13.52 -7.04 13.48
N PHE A 355 -12.93 -7.11 12.27
CA PHE A 355 -13.36 -6.29 11.15
C PHE A 355 -14.82 -6.51 10.83
N SER A 356 -15.26 -7.77 10.72
CA SER A 356 -16.67 -8.12 10.46
C SER A 356 -17.60 -7.54 11.54
N THR A 357 -17.25 -7.67 12.82
CA THR A 357 -18.08 -7.19 13.92
C THR A 357 -18.18 -5.66 13.95
N ILE A 358 -17.07 -4.96 13.71
CA ILE A 358 -17.01 -3.50 13.80
C ILE A 358 -17.67 -2.83 12.60
N THR A 359 -17.43 -3.36 11.38
CA THR A 359 -17.93 -2.76 10.13
C THR A 359 -19.30 -3.29 9.71
N GLY A 360 -19.73 -4.43 10.25
CA GLY A 360 -20.91 -5.16 9.76
C GLY A 360 -20.67 -5.92 8.45
N TRP A 361 -19.43 -6.01 7.95
CA TRP A 361 -19.12 -6.74 6.73
C TRP A 361 -19.20 -8.25 6.95
N GLU A 362 -19.88 -8.94 6.07
CA GLU A 362 -20.06 -10.39 6.20
C GLU A 362 -18.73 -11.15 6.07
N MET A 363 -18.50 -12.08 6.97
CA MET A 363 -17.44 -13.06 6.83
C MET A 363 -17.78 -14.04 5.70
N GLN A 364 -16.80 -14.35 4.87
CA GLN A 364 -16.90 -15.30 3.75
C GLN A 364 -16.05 -16.54 4.03
N PRO A 365 -16.53 -17.51 4.84
CA PRO A 365 -15.71 -18.65 5.29
C PRO A 365 -15.14 -19.53 4.16
N SER A 366 -15.77 -19.49 2.98
CA SER A 366 -15.29 -20.20 1.78
C SER A 366 -14.26 -19.43 0.96
N ARG A 367 -14.03 -18.16 1.29
CA ARG A 367 -13.04 -17.31 0.61
C ARG A 367 -11.68 -17.50 1.27
N PRO A 368 -10.65 -17.94 0.55
CA PRO A 368 -9.30 -18.05 1.13
C PRO A 368 -8.75 -16.65 1.46
N VAL A 369 -7.87 -16.62 2.42
CA VAL A 369 -7.06 -15.43 2.74
C VAL A 369 -5.75 -15.54 1.94
N GLU A 370 -5.70 -14.91 0.77
CA GLU A 370 -4.57 -14.99 -0.19
C GLU A 370 -4.15 -13.61 -0.73
#